data_a4d7bd3891f38c226f84169532bb4975
#
_entry.id   a4d7bd3891f38c226f84169532bb4975
#
_cell.length_a   1.000
_cell.length_b   1.000
_cell.length_c   1.000
_cell.angle_alpha   90.00
_cell.angle_beta   90.00
_cell.angle_gamma   90.00
#
_symmetry.space_group_name_H-M   'P 1'
#
loop_
_entity.id
_entity.type
_entity.pdbx_description
1 polymer ?
#
loop_
_entity_poly.entity_id
_entity_poly.type
_entity_poly.pdbx_seq_one_letter_code
_entity_poly.pdbx_strand_id
1 'polypeptide(L)'
;RNHKKPNEEDEEEEEQTTMGEVVKDGREEVIQAWYMDDSEEDQRLPHHKDPKEFVSLDKLAELGVLSWRLDADNYETDEDLKKIRESRGYSYMDFCEVCPEKLPNYEVKVKSFFEEHLHTDEEIRYCVAGSGYFDVRDRNEAWIRVWVKKGGMIVLPAGIYHRFTVDSDNYIKAMRLFVGEPVWTPYNRPHDHLPARKEYIDNFVKVNEGGVIDASA
;
A
#
# COMPACT_ATOMS: atom_id res chain seq x y z
N ARG A 1 -52.74 -32.73 52.36
CA ARG A 1 -51.42 -32.12 52.64
C ARG A 1 -50.56 -32.24 51.40
N ASN A 2 -50.47 -31.15 50.68
CA ASN A 2 -49.71 -31.01 49.48
C ASN A 2 -48.21 -30.85 49.79
N HIS A 3 -47.37 -31.68 49.21
CA HIS A 3 -45.93 -31.43 49.10
C HIS A 3 -45.62 -31.02 47.69
N LYS A 4 -45.30 -29.72 47.54
CA LYS A 4 -44.73 -29.13 46.35
C LYS A 4 -43.24 -29.49 46.31
N LYS A 5 -42.79 -30.08 45.16
CA LYS A 5 -41.36 -30.22 44.83
C LYS A 5 -40.84 -28.88 44.36
N PRO A 6 -39.56 -28.55 44.62
CA PRO A 6 -38.94 -27.35 44.04
C PRO A 6 -38.56 -27.59 42.59
N ASN A 7 -38.74 -26.58 41.77
CA ASN A 7 -38.24 -26.49 40.40
C ASN A 7 -36.73 -26.42 40.45
N GLU A 8 -36.10 -27.28 39.71
CA GLU A 8 -34.74 -27.11 39.25
C GLU A 8 -34.81 -26.13 38.10
N GLU A 9 -34.36 -24.90 38.36
CA GLU A 9 -34.03 -23.92 37.32
C GLU A 9 -32.65 -24.30 36.78
N ASP A 10 -32.61 -24.75 35.55
CA ASP A 10 -31.39 -24.94 34.79
C ASP A 10 -30.72 -23.58 34.59
N GLU A 11 -29.65 -23.33 35.34
CA GLU A 11 -28.71 -22.26 35.03
C GLU A 11 -27.89 -22.70 33.83
N GLU A 12 -28.36 -22.33 32.63
CA GLU A 12 -27.49 -22.29 31.44
C GLU A 12 -26.50 -21.14 31.63
N GLU A 13 -25.31 -21.47 32.10
CA GLU A 13 -24.14 -20.60 31.94
C GLU A 13 -23.86 -20.40 30.44
N GLU A 14 -24.31 -19.27 29.91
CA GLU A 14 -23.81 -18.75 28.67
C GLU A 14 -22.29 -18.49 28.82
N GLU A 15 -21.49 -19.40 28.34
CA GLU A 15 -20.08 -19.13 28.07
C GLU A 15 -20.00 -18.00 27.05
N GLN A 16 -19.94 -16.76 27.52
CA GLN A 16 -19.51 -15.63 26.70
C GLN A 16 -18.07 -15.84 26.34
N THR A 17 -17.88 -16.46 25.18
CA THR A 17 -16.59 -16.45 24.51
C THR A 17 -16.27 -14.99 24.17
N THR A 18 -15.47 -14.35 25.01
CA THR A 18 -14.85 -13.07 24.67
C THR A 18 -13.94 -13.34 23.49
N MET A 19 -14.46 -13.12 22.27
CA MET A 19 -13.60 -12.96 21.10
C MET A 19 -12.70 -11.77 21.40
N GLY A 20 -11.40 -12.02 21.61
CA GLY A 20 -10.44 -10.97 21.80
C GLY A 20 -10.62 -9.93 20.69
N GLU A 21 -10.79 -8.66 21.07
CA GLU A 21 -10.82 -7.57 20.12
C GLU A 21 -9.56 -7.67 19.27
N VAL A 22 -9.73 -8.03 17.99
CA VAL A 22 -8.65 -7.92 17.01
C VAL A 22 -8.34 -6.45 16.88
N VAL A 23 -7.20 -6.00 17.42
CA VAL A 23 -6.75 -4.61 17.30
C VAL A 23 -6.59 -4.32 15.81
N LYS A 24 -7.50 -3.52 15.25
CA LYS A 24 -7.48 -3.12 13.86
C LYS A 24 -6.30 -2.20 13.62
N ASP A 25 -5.50 -2.48 12.58
CA ASP A 25 -4.42 -1.61 12.13
C ASP A 25 -5.00 -0.26 11.70
N GLY A 26 -4.63 0.82 12.41
CA GLY A 26 -5.13 2.16 12.13
C GLY A 26 -4.74 2.70 10.76
N ARG A 27 -3.68 2.17 10.14
CA ARG A 27 -3.28 2.53 8.78
C ARG A 27 -4.31 2.11 7.74
N GLU A 28 -5.12 1.09 8.01
CA GLU A 28 -6.17 0.61 7.10
C GLU A 28 -7.30 1.62 6.86
N GLU A 29 -7.42 2.66 7.68
CA GLU A 29 -8.34 3.76 7.43
C GLU A 29 -7.93 4.60 6.22
N VAL A 30 -6.66 4.63 5.88
CA VAL A 30 -6.09 5.45 4.80
C VAL A 30 -5.38 4.66 3.71
N ILE A 31 -5.08 3.37 3.94
CA ILE A 31 -4.44 2.49 2.97
C ILE A 31 -5.07 1.10 3.08
N GLN A 32 -5.57 0.59 1.95
CA GLN A 32 -6.09 -0.77 1.83
C GLN A 32 -5.51 -1.44 0.60
N ALA A 33 -5.34 -2.75 0.64
CA ALA A 33 -4.79 -3.50 -0.48
C ALA A 33 -5.56 -4.79 -0.73
N TRP A 34 -5.59 -5.20 -2.01
CA TRP A 34 -6.27 -6.41 -2.43
C TRP A 34 -5.70 -6.97 -3.72
N TYR A 35 -5.87 -8.26 -3.94
CA TYR A 35 -5.55 -8.87 -5.21
C TYR A 35 -6.54 -8.43 -6.29
N MET A 36 -6.02 -8.13 -7.46
CA MET A 36 -6.81 -7.65 -8.59
C MET A 36 -7.43 -8.80 -9.38
N ASP A 37 -8.60 -8.51 -9.98
CA ASP A 37 -9.12 -9.33 -11.06
C ASP A 37 -8.27 -9.13 -12.35
N ASP A 38 -8.57 -9.89 -13.38
CA ASP A 38 -7.92 -9.83 -14.69
C ASP A 38 -8.80 -9.18 -15.77
N SER A 39 -9.86 -8.46 -15.36
CA SER A 39 -10.75 -7.78 -16.31
C SER A 39 -10.06 -6.61 -16.99
N GLU A 40 -10.52 -6.30 -18.21
CA GLU A 40 -10.03 -5.16 -19.01
C GLU A 40 -10.93 -3.91 -18.84
N GLU A 41 -11.73 -3.85 -17.78
CA GLU A 41 -12.52 -2.67 -17.45
C GLU A 41 -11.63 -1.45 -17.16
N ASP A 42 -12.24 -0.27 -17.08
CA ASP A 42 -11.52 0.98 -16.81
C ASP A 42 -10.54 0.80 -15.63
N GLN A 43 -9.29 1.21 -15.84
CA GLN A 43 -8.23 1.09 -14.84
C GLN A 43 -8.55 1.77 -13.51
N ARG A 44 -9.43 2.77 -13.52
CA ARG A 44 -9.84 3.55 -12.35
C ARG A 44 -10.85 2.86 -11.45
N LEU A 45 -11.40 1.73 -11.88
CA LEU A 45 -12.28 0.90 -11.06
C LEU A 45 -11.48 0.09 -10.04
N PRO A 46 -12.10 -0.37 -8.94
CA PRO A 46 -11.38 -1.10 -7.89
C PRO A 46 -10.73 -2.41 -8.32
N HIS A 47 -11.24 -3.09 -9.31
CA HIS A 47 -10.72 -4.36 -9.81
C HIS A 47 -10.53 -5.44 -8.72
N HIS A 48 -11.47 -5.54 -7.79
CA HIS A 48 -11.48 -6.62 -6.81
C HIS A 48 -11.71 -7.98 -7.48
N LYS A 49 -11.04 -9.00 -6.97
CA LYS A 49 -11.47 -10.38 -7.23
C LYS A 49 -12.85 -10.64 -6.64
N ASP A 50 -13.57 -11.63 -7.16
CA ASP A 50 -14.83 -12.11 -6.60
C ASP A 50 -14.66 -13.61 -6.20
N PRO A 51 -14.69 -13.94 -4.91
CA PRO A 51 -14.80 -13.05 -3.73
C PRO A 51 -13.57 -12.15 -3.52
N LYS A 52 -13.76 -11.04 -2.83
CA LYS A 52 -12.68 -10.10 -2.49
C LYS A 52 -11.56 -10.79 -1.70
N GLU A 53 -10.33 -10.48 -2.04
CA GLU A 53 -9.13 -11.07 -1.43
C GLU A 53 -8.19 -9.96 -0.99
N PHE A 54 -8.32 -9.55 0.28
CA PHE A 54 -7.52 -8.46 0.86
C PHE A 54 -6.10 -8.90 1.19
N VAL A 55 -5.19 -7.93 1.13
CA VAL A 55 -3.78 -8.08 1.49
C VAL A 55 -3.48 -7.16 2.66
N SER A 56 -2.87 -7.68 3.72
CA SER A 56 -2.49 -6.87 4.88
C SER A 56 -1.31 -5.94 4.54
N LEU A 57 -1.22 -4.83 5.27
CA LEU A 57 -0.09 -3.91 5.14
C LEU A 57 1.23 -4.55 5.59
N ASP A 58 1.18 -5.48 6.54
CA ASP A 58 2.35 -6.25 6.96
C ASP A 58 2.84 -7.18 5.85
N LYS A 59 1.93 -7.78 5.07
CA LYS A 59 2.31 -8.56 3.88
C LYS A 59 2.94 -7.69 2.80
N LEU A 60 2.45 -6.46 2.59
CA LEU A 60 3.10 -5.50 1.69
C LEU A 60 4.51 -5.15 2.14
N ALA A 61 4.75 -5.03 3.46
CA ALA A 61 6.08 -4.79 4.01
C ALA A 61 7.07 -5.91 3.68
N GLU A 62 6.61 -7.16 3.58
CA GLU A 62 7.43 -8.30 3.13
C GLU A 62 7.89 -8.15 1.67
N LEU A 63 7.16 -7.39 0.87
CA LEU A 63 7.53 -7.02 -0.51
C LEU A 63 8.37 -5.74 -0.57
N GLY A 64 8.71 -5.15 0.57
CA GLY A 64 9.45 -3.89 0.68
C GLY A 64 8.58 -2.64 0.60
N VAL A 65 7.27 -2.78 0.51
CA VAL A 65 6.33 -1.65 0.45
C VAL A 65 5.95 -1.21 1.86
N LEU A 66 6.33 0.01 2.24
CA LEU A 66 6.11 0.58 3.57
C LEU A 66 4.94 1.55 3.55
N SER A 67 4.26 1.68 4.68
CA SER A 67 3.06 2.52 4.79
C SER A 67 2.91 3.13 6.18
N TRP A 68 2.35 4.35 6.23
CA TRP A 68 2.05 5.09 7.45
C TRP A 68 0.72 5.81 7.32
N ARG A 69 0.08 6.03 8.44
CA ARG A 69 -1.01 6.99 8.58
C ARG A 69 -0.49 8.26 9.24
N LEU A 70 -0.70 9.40 8.59
CA LEU A 70 -0.23 10.69 9.05
C LEU A 70 -1.38 11.71 9.06
N ASP A 71 -1.18 12.83 9.76
CA ASP A 71 -2.15 13.93 9.82
C ASP A 71 -2.01 14.86 8.62
N ALA A 72 -2.76 14.57 7.54
CA ALA A 72 -2.67 15.32 6.30
C ALA A 72 -3.15 16.77 6.41
N ASP A 73 -4.05 17.07 7.33
CA ASP A 73 -4.54 18.45 7.54
C ASP A 73 -3.47 19.35 8.18
N ASN A 74 -2.51 18.76 8.87
CA ASN A 74 -1.43 19.45 9.57
C ASN A 74 -0.04 18.96 9.17
N TYR A 75 0.15 18.60 7.91
CA TYR A 75 1.42 18.00 7.43
C TYR A 75 2.64 18.89 7.68
N GLU A 76 2.49 20.22 7.67
CA GLU A 76 3.59 21.18 7.88
C GLU A 76 4.18 21.11 9.30
N THR A 77 3.38 20.70 10.27
CA THR A 77 3.75 20.63 11.69
C THR A 77 3.71 19.21 12.25
N ASP A 78 3.46 18.21 11.42
CA ASP A 78 3.37 16.82 11.84
C ASP A 78 4.75 16.28 12.25
N GLU A 79 4.91 15.98 13.54
CA GLU A 79 6.15 15.47 14.09
C GLU A 79 6.48 14.04 13.58
N ASP A 80 5.46 13.25 13.26
CA ASP A 80 5.68 11.90 12.72
C ASP A 80 6.23 11.96 11.31
N LEU A 81 5.72 12.84 10.45
CA LEU A 81 6.28 13.08 9.12
C LEU A 81 7.73 13.58 9.21
N LYS A 82 7.98 14.51 10.12
CA LYS A 82 9.33 15.04 10.36
C LYS A 82 10.32 13.94 10.73
N LYS A 83 9.94 13.06 11.66
CA LYS A 83 10.75 11.91 12.08
C LYS A 83 11.05 10.95 10.93
N ILE A 84 10.05 10.64 10.11
CA ILE A 84 10.22 9.78 8.92
C ILE A 84 11.22 10.42 7.96
N ARG A 85 11.06 11.70 7.65
CA ARG A 85 11.96 12.44 6.75
C ARG A 85 13.39 12.46 7.28
N GLU A 86 13.58 12.77 8.55
CA GLU A 86 14.90 12.82 9.18
C GLU A 86 15.57 11.43 9.21
N SER A 87 14.84 10.40 9.63
CA SER A 87 15.39 9.04 9.76
C SER A 87 15.74 8.41 8.41
N ARG A 88 15.03 8.76 7.35
CA ARG A 88 15.22 8.19 6.01
C ARG A 88 15.96 9.11 5.04
N GLY A 89 16.28 10.32 5.45
CA GLY A 89 17.04 11.28 4.64
C GLY A 89 16.20 11.92 3.52
N TYR A 90 14.89 11.99 3.64
CA TYR A 90 14.03 12.62 2.63
C TYR A 90 14.10 14.14 2.70
N SER A 91 15.13 14.70 2.11
CA SER A 91 15.43 16.13 2.14
C SER A 91 14.63 16.94 1.11
N TYR A 92 14.27 16.34 -0.02
CA TYR A 92 13.49 16.99 -1.07
C TYR A 92 11.98 16.80 -0.85
N MET A 93 11.19 17.83 -1.16
CA MET A 93 9.74 17.76 -1.11
C MET A 93 9.13 18.68 -2.15
N ASP A 94 8.16 18.15 -2.89
CA ASP A 94 7.24 18.93 -3.72
C ASP A 94 5.83 18.32 -3.70
N PHE A 95 4.91 18.90 -4.45
CA PHE A 95 3.56 18.37 -4.61
C PHE A 95 3.27 18.07 -6.07
N CYS A 96 2.51 16.99 -6.28
CA CYS A 96 1.95 16.60 -7.56
C CYS A 96 0.44 16.51 -7.43
N GLU A 97 -0.29 17.19 -8.30
CA GLU A 97 -1.75 17.18 -8.31
C GLU A 97 -2.24 16.63 -9.65
N VAL A 98 -3.01 15.54 -9.61
CA VAL A 98 -3.48 14.82 -10.78
C VAL A 98 -5.00 14.92 -10.85
N CYS A 99 -5.49 15.71 -11.79
CA CYS A 99 -6.91 15.89 -12.07
C CYS A 99 -7.09 16.48 -13.48
N PRO A 100 -8.28 16.35 -14.09
CA PRO A 100 -8.51 16.86 -15.46
C PRO A 100 -8.25 18.36 -15.61
N GLU A 101 -8.53 19.14 -14.57
CA GLU A 101 -8.44 20.61 -14.63
C GLU A 101 -6.99 21.12 -14.61
N LYS A 102 -6.07 20.36 -14.03
CA LYS A 102 -4.70 20.81 -13.79
C LYS A 102 -3.63 20.06 -14.59
N LEU A 103 -3.93 18.87 -15.10
CA LEU A 103 -2.99 18.07 -15.85
C LEU A 103 -3.29 18.13 -17.35
N PRO A 104 -2.48 18.85 -18.17
CA PRO A 104 -2.65 18.86 -19.61
C PRO A 104 -2.56 17.43 -20.18
N ASN A 105 -3.39 17.11 -21.18
CA ASN A 105 -3.50 15.79 -21.79
C ASN A 105 -3.80 14.68 -20.75
N TYR A 106 -4.75 14.94 -19.87
CA TYR A 106 -5.06 14.11 -18.70
C TYR A 106 -5.24 12.63 -19.05
N GLU A 107 -6.11 12.29 -20.01
CA GLU A 107 -6.37 10.88 -20.37
C GLU A 107 -5.14 10.17 -20.92
N VAL A 108 -4.29 10.84 -21.66
CA VAL A 108 -3.02 10.30 -22.17
C VAL A 108 -2.04 10.05 -21.02
N LYS A 109 -1.94 10.99 -20.09
CA LYS A 109 -1.03 10.87 -18.93
C LYS A 109 -1.49 9.81 -17.94
N VAL A 110 -2.80 9.69 -17.69
CA VAL A 110 -3.37 8.63 -16.86
C VAL A 110 -2.99 7.25 -17.39
N LYS A 111 -3.06 7.05 -18.71
CA LYS A 111 -2.60 5.79 -19.33
C LYS A 111 -1.09 5.61 -19.22
N SER A 112 -0.31 6.67 -19.36
CA SER A 112 1.14 6.63 -19.22
C SER A 112 1.59 6.22 -17.82
N PHE A 113 0.94 6.74 -16.78
CA PHE A 113 1.24 6.35 -15.38
C PHE A 113 0.89 4.89 -15.08
N PHE A 114 0.01 4.30 -15.86
CA PHE A 114 -0.41 2.91 -15.73
C PHE A 114 0.49 1.91 -16.46
N GLU A 115 1.48 2.38 -17.19
CA GLU A 115 2.53 1.53 -17.77
C GLU A 115 3.40 0.92 -16.67
N GLU A 116 3.55 -0.40 -16.68
CA GLU A 116 4.39 -1.10 -15.70
C GLU A 116 5.86 -0.69 -15.85
N HIS A 117 6.44 -0.16 -14.78
CA HIS A 117 7.79 0.38 -14.78
C HIS A 117 8.46 0.23 -13.42
N LEU A 118 9.76 0.50 -13.37
CA LEU A 118 10.51 0.61 -12.12
C LEU A 118 11.29 1.93 -12.09
N HIS A 119 11.71 2.31 -10.89
CA HIS A 119 12.71 3.35 -10.67
C HIS A 119 13.94 2.77 -9.99
N THR A 120 15.08 3.45 -10.13
CA THR A 120 16.34 3.05 -9.48
C THR A 120 16.47 3.60 -8.05
N ASP A 121 15.52 4.42 -7.61
CA ASP A 121 15.38 4.96 -6.28
C ASP A 121 14.02 4.62 -5.69
N GLU A 122 13.83 4.85 -4.38
CA GLU A 122 12.54 4.70 -3.74
C GLU A 122 11.52 5.69 -4.34
N GLU A 123 10.28 5.25 -4.51
CA GLU A 123 9.15 6.15 -4.80
C GLU A 123 8.38 6.42 -3.51
N ILE A 124 8.42 7.67 -3.06
CA ILE A 124 7.80 8.11 -1.81
C ILE A 124 6.64 9.04 -2.13
N ARG A 125 5.43 8.65 -1.74
CA ARG A 125 4.20 9.39 -1.99
C ARG A 125 3.36 9.49 -0.73
N TYR A 126 3.01 10.71 -0.36
CA TYR A 126 2.12 11.00 0.75
C TYR A 126 0.87 11.70 0.23
N CYS A 127 -0.27 11.02 0.31
CA CYS A 127 -1.55 11.56 -0.15
C CYS A 127 -2.07 12.58 0.86
N VAL A 128 -2.08 13.85 0.47
CA VAL A 128 -2.60 14.94 1.32
C VAL A 128 -4.02 15.33 0.98
N ALA A 129 -4.52 14.94 -0.19
CA ALA A 129 -5.93 15.12 -0.59
C ALA A 129 -6.28 14.14 -1.70
N GLY A 130 -7.54 13.70 -1.73
CA GLY A 130 -8.03 12.75 -2.73
C GLY A 130 -7.55 11.33 -2.49
N SER A 131 -7.37 10.56 -3.55
CA SER A 131 -7.03 9.14 -3.50
C SER A 131 -6.55 8.60 -4.85
N GLY A 132 -5.87 7.47 -4.83
CA GLY A 132 -5.42 6.79 -6.03
C GLY A 132 -4.91 5.39 -5.74
N TYR A 133 -4.56 4.67 -6.80
CA TYR A 133 -4.09 3.30 -6.73
C TYR A 133 -2.63 3.18 -7.14
N PHE A 134 -1.86 2.46 -6.32
CA PHE A 134 -0.55 1.95 -6.67
C PHE A 134 -0.66 0.44 -6.80
N ASP A 135 -0.30 -0.10 -7.96
CA ASP A 135 -0.32 -1.54 -8.20
C ASP A 135 1.10 -2.09 -8.16
N VAL A 136 1.30 -3.14 -7.41
CA VAL A 136 2.57 -3.87 -7.29
C VAL A 136 2.34 -5.36 -7.49
N ARG A 137 3.38 -6.09 -7.87
CA ARG A 137 3.30 -7.55 -8.02
C ARG A 137 3.80 -8.25 -6.77
N ASP A 138 3.13 -9.33 -6.39
CA ASP A 138 3.64 -10.25 -5.37
C ASP A 138 4.76 -11.14 -5.93
N ARG A 139 5.28 -12.06 -5.11
CA ARG A 139 6.37 -12.97 -5.50
C ARG A 139 5.99 -13.93 -6.63
N ASN A 140 4.71 -14.15 -6.86
CA ASN A 140 4.16 -14.97 -7.93
C ASN A 140 3.70 -14.16 -9.13
N GLU A 141 4.12 -12.88 -9.22
CA GLU A 141 3.74 -11.97 -10.30
C GLU A 141 2.25 -11.60 -10.35
N ALA A 142 1.49 -11.87 -9.29
CA ALA A 142 0.10 -11.45 -9.19
C ALA A 142 0.00 -9.97 -8.81
N TRP A 143 -0.92 -9.24 -9.46
CA TRP A 143 -1.14 -7.84 -9.14
C TRP A 143 -1.87 -7.65 -7.81
N ILE A 144 -1.31 -6.80 -6.97
CA ILE A 144 -1.93 -6.26 -5.76
C ILE A 144 -2.19 -4.78 -6.00
N ARG A 145 -3.42 -4.35 -5.79
CA ARG A 145 -3.81 -2.93 -5.83
C ARG A 145 -3.78 -2.35 -4.44
N VAL A 146 -3.05 -1.25 -4.27
CA VAL A 146 -2.95 -0.52 -3.01
C VAL A 146 -3.69 0.80 -3.16
N TRP A 147 -4.79 0.95 -2.45
CA TRP A 147 -5.60 2.15 -2.44
C TRP A 147 -5.11 3.10 -1.35
N VAL A 148 -4.55 4.23 -1.77
CA VAL A 148 -4.00 5.26 -0.89
C VAL A 148 -4.95 6.45 -0.89
N LYS A 149 -5.44 6.80 0.30
CA LYS A 149 -6.34 7.92 0.55
C LYS A 149 -5.65 9.00 1.37
N LYS A 150 -6.30 10.16 1.51
CA LYS A 150 -5.82 11.27 2.34
C LYS A 150 -5.34 10.80 3.71
N GLY A 151 -4.11 11.11 4.06
CA GLY A 151 -3.43 10.68 5.29
C GLY A 151 -2.53 9.46 5.11
N GLY A 152 -2.62 8.77 3.98
CA GLY A 152 -1.78 7.61 3.66
C GLY A 152 -0.46 8.01 3.03
N MET A 153 0.63 7.49 3.58
CA MET A 153 1.97 7.58 3.00
C MET A 153 2.46 6.19 2.64
N ILE A 154 2.98 6.05 1.42
CA ILE A 154 3.52 4.80 0.89
C ILE A 154 4.93 5.02 0.39
N VAL A 155 5.79 4.03 0.62
CA VAL A 155 7.13 3.95 0.02
C VAL A 155 7.25 2.66 -0.77
N LEU A 156 7.52 2.80 -2.05
CA LEU A 156 7.84 1.69 -2.95
C LEU A 156 9.37 1.57 -3.05
N PRO A 157 9.95 0.39 -2.84
CA PRO A 157 11.41 0.23 -2.88
C PRO A 157 11.94 0.39 -4.30
N ALA A 158 13.21 0.78 -4.41
CA ALA A 158 13.92 0.78 -5.68
C ALA A 158 13.83 -0.60 -6.37
N GLY A 159 13.61 -0.64 -7.66
CA GLY A 159 13.59 -1.86 -8.45
C GLY A 159 12.29 -2.66 -8.46
N ILE A 160 11.29 -2.28 -7.64
CA ILE A 160 9.96 -2.90 -7.73
C ILE A 160 9.22 -2.44 -8.98
N TYR A 161 8.71 -3.38 -9.76
CA TYR A 161 7.79 -3.04 -10.85
C TYR A 161 6.43 -2.62 -10.28
N HIS A 162 5.93 -1.50 -10.75
CA HIS A 162 4.68 -0.94 -10.30
C HIS A 162 4.04 -0.07 -11.38
N ARG A 163 2.82 0.36 -11.11
CA ARG A 163 2.07 1.31 -11.92
C ARG A 163 1.15 2.13 -11.03
N PHE A 164 0.73 3.29 -11.51
CA PHE A 164 -0.16 4.19 -10.80
C PHE A 164 -1.38 4.53 -11.64
N THR A 165 -2.53 4.69 -11.00
CA THR A 165 -3.71 5.31 -11.59
C THR A 165 -4.50 6.09 -10.54
N VAL A 166 -5.16 7.17 -10.95
CA VAL A 166 -6.25 7.73 -10.16
C VAL A 166 -7.38 6.72 -10.06
N ASP A 167 -8.22 6.84 -9.03
CA ASP A 167 -9.48 6.11 -8.95
C ASP A 167 -10.61 6.86 -9.67
N SER A 168 -11.86 6.40 -9.50
CA SER A 168 -13.03 6.98 -10.17
C SER A 168 -13.32 8.44 -9.81
N ASP A 169 -12.74 8.93 -8.71
CA ASP A 169 -12.88 10.34 -8.30
C ASP A 169 -11.99 11.29 -9.12
N ASN A 170 -11.06 10.74 -9.91
CA ASN A 170 -10.19 11.52 -10.81
C ASN A 170 -9.44 12.66 -10.10
N TYR A 171 -9.02 12.43 -8.86
CA TYR A 171 -8.31 13.45 -8.09
C TYR A 171 -7.39 12.85 -7.05
N ILE A 172 -6.11 13.24 -7.11
CA ILE A 172 -5.14 13.03 -6.02
C ILE A 172 -4.18 14.21 -5.95
N LYS A 173 -3.88 14.65 -4.74
CA LYS A 173 -2.75 15.53 -4.45
C LYS A 173 -1.79 14.78 -3.54
N ALA A 174 -0.58 14.57 -4.01
CA ALA A 174 0.46 13.84 -3.29
C ALA A 174 1.68 14.70 -3.05
N MET A 175 2.20 14.64 -1.84
CA MET A 175 3.54 15.10 -1.53
C MET A 175 4.53 14.06 -2.05
N ARG A 176 5.48 14.50 -2.88
CA ARG A 176 6.59 13.66 -3.33
C ARG A 176 7.82 13.97 -2.49
N LEU A 177 8.43 12.95 -1.94
CA LEU A 177 9.65 13.04 -1.16
C LEU A 177 10.79 12.34 -1.89
N PHE A 178 12.02 12.76 -1.62
CA PHE A 178 13.22 12.19 -2.23
C PHE A 178 14.46 12.46 -1.39
N VAL A 179 15.47 11.60 -1.53
CA VAL A 179 16.80 11.79 -0.94
C VAL A 179 17.65 12.62 -1.89
N GLY A 180 17.91 13.89 -1.57
CA GLY A 180 18.69 14.80 -2.42
C GLY A 180 17.94 15.23 -3.68
N GLU A 181 18.66 15.47 -4.77
CA GLU A 181 18.09 15.89 -6.05
C GLU A 181 17.21 14.76 -6.65
N PRO A 182 15.92 15.05 -6.98
CA PRO A 182 15.02 14.02 -7.43
C PRO A 182 15.35 13.52 -8.84
N VAL A 183 15.21 12.22 -9.03
CA VAL A 183 15.30 11.52 -10.31
C VAL A 183 13.99 10.78 -10.54
N TRP A 184 13.24 11.20 -11.55
CA TRP A 184 11.90 10.66 -11.84
C TRP A 184 11.86 9.67 -13.01
N THR A 185 13.03 9.31 -13.58
CA THR A 185 13.12 8.46 -14.77
C THR A 185 12.44 7.11 -14.56
N PRO A 186 11.39 6.78 -15.33
CA PRO A 186 10.79 5.47 -15.33
C PRO A 186 11.51 4.54 -16.30
N TYR A 187 11.63 3.29 -15.94
CA TYR A 187 12.13 2.23 -16.82
C TYR A 187 11.01 1.22 -17.06
N ASN A 188 10.36 1.29 -18.21
CA ASN A 188 9.27 0.40 -18.55
C ASN A 188 9.74 -1.05 -18.63
N ARG A 189 8.94 -1.97 -18.08
CA ARG A 189 9.27 -3.38 -18.10
C ARG A 189 9.38 -3.90 -19.54
N PRO A 190 10.41 -4.73 -19.91
CA PRO A 190 11.42 -5.31 -19.02
C PRO A 190 12.70 -4.45 -18.89
N HIS A 191 13.18 -4.34 -17.65
CA HIS A 191 14.48 -3.73 -17.32
C HIS A 191 15.18 -4.52 -16.21
N ASP A 192 15.19 -5.86 -16.34
CA ASP A 192 15.66 -6.77 -15.31
C ASP A 192 17.19 -6.77 -15.13
N HIS A 193 17.92 -6.18 -16.08
CA HIS A 193 19.38 -6.06 -16.03
C HIS A 193 19.89 -4.97 -15.09
N LEU A 194 19.02 -4.05 -14.64
CA LEU A 194 19.41 -2.96 -13.78
C LEU A 194 19.81 -3.46 -12.38
N PRO A 195 20.89 -2.92 -11.78
CA PRO A 195 21.33 -3.30 -10.44
C PRO A 195 20.23 -3.18 -9.37
N ALA A 196 19.43 -2.11 -9.42
CA ALA A 196 18.31 -1.91 -8.49
C ALA A 196 17.28 -3.05 -8.56
N ARG A 197 16.98 -3.55 -9.77
CA ARG A 197 16.07 -4.70 -9.94
C ARG A 197 16.66 -5.98 -9.36
N LYS A 198 17.92 -6.24 -9.60
CA LYS A 198 18.62 -7.42 -9.06
C LYS A 198 18.64 -7.40 -7.54
N GLU A 199 18.92 -6.25 -6.95
CA GLU A 199 18.93 -6.07 -5.50
C GLU A 199 17.51 -6.25 -4.90
N TYR A 200 16.47 -5.71 -5.56
CA TYR A 200 15.09 -5.94 -5.14
C TYR A 200 14.73 -7.43 -5.15
N ILE A 201 15.06 -8.14 -6.22
CA ILE A 201 14.83 -9.58 -6.33
C ILE A 201 15.53 -10.34 -5.19
N ASP A 202 16.79 -10.03 -4.92
CA ASP A 202 17.58 -10.70 -3.89
C ASP A 202 17.01 -10.45 -2.48
N ASN A 203 16.55 -9.23 -2.21
CA ASN A 203 16.08 -8.83 -0.88
C ASN A 203 14.63 -9.23 -0.61
N PHE A 204 13.76 -9.26 -1.62
CA PHE A 204 12.31 -9.36 -1.41
C PHE A 204 11.63 -10.50 -2.17
N VAL A 205 12.22 -11.03 -3.23
CA VAL A 205 11.60 -12.08 -4.04
C VAL A 205 12.20 -13.44 -3.77
N LYS A 206 13.53 -13.55 -3.68
CA LYS A 206 14.28 -14.81 -3.44
C LYS A 206 14.41 -15.18 -1.97
N VAL A 207 13.71 -14.49 -1.06
CA VAL A 207 13.74 -14.83 0.37
C VAL A 207 13.04 -16.17 0.54
N ASN A 208 13.76 -17.19 1.07
CA ASN A 208 13.20 -18.50 1.32
C ASN A 208 12.05 -18.43 2.34
N GLU A 209 10.89 -18.94 1.95
CA GLU A 209 9.79 -19.20 2.86
C GLU A 209 10.19 -20.31 3.83
N GLY A 210 10.67 -19.94 5.01
CA GLY A 210 11.01 -20.89 6.06
C GLY A 210 12.43 -20.73 6.60
N GLY A 211 12.72 -19.61 7.21
CA GLY A 211 13.69 -19.34 8.25
C GLY A 211 14.79 -20.32 8.58
N VAL A 212 15.50 -20.91 7.60
CA VAL A 212 16.77 -21.55 7.81
C VAL A 212 17.82 -20.68 7.12
N ILE A 213 18.41 -19.79 7.90
CA ILE A 213 19.70 -19.20 7.53
C ILE A 213 20.67 -20.38 7.55
N ASP A 214 21.06 -20.85 6.39
CA ASP A 214 22.20 -21.77 6.29
C ASP A 214 23.46 -20.96 6.62
N ALA A 215 23.87 -21.06 7.89
CA ALA A 215 25.11 -20.48 8.39
C ALA A 215 26.27 -21.45 8.07
N SER A 216 26.49 -21.64 6.77
CA SER A 216 27.67 -22.38 6.32
C SER A 216 28.34 -21.69 5.15
N ALA A 217 29.18 -20.73 5.47
CA ALA A 217 30.42 -20.44 4.74
C ALA A 217 31.32 -19.52 5.57
#